data_8e7a7976872e62bde5e44eaa8eab82e4
#
_entry.id   8e7a7976872e62bde5e44eaa8eab82e4
#
_cell.length_a   1.000
_cell.length_b   1.000
_cell.length_c   1.000
_cell.angle_alpha   90.00
_cell.angle_beta   90.00
_cell.angle_gamma   90.00
#
_symmetry.space_group_name_H-M   'P 1'
#
loop_
_entity.id
_entity.type
_entity.pdbx_description
1 polymer ?
#
loop_
_entity_poly.entity_id
_entity_poly.type
_entity_poly.pdbx_seq_one_letter_code
_entity_poly.pdbx_strand_id
1 'polypeptide(L)'
;LVAMNRQWARKARLNSTGYLSETRPATGGVLGGASAIPGLETDTVTTGDQFSVMPYVLDNNTVMLKMGISLSDLLDLFEVTTGEGPTLQRVQTPNTTAITDQYTIALKPGEVMAITGLSRETSTFDERRLTEQAPLLAGGSRNLGKLRENFIVFVRAIVL
;
A
#
# COMPACT_ATOMS: atom_id res chain seq x y z
N LEU A 1 -4.32 4.08 -21.59
CA LEU A 1 -2.96 4.57 -21.58
C LEU A 1 -2.45 4.64 -23.01
N VAL A 2 -1.94 5.79 -23.44
CA VAL A 2 -1.35 6.00 -24.77
C VAL A 2 0.14 6.20 -24.59
N ALA A 3 0.94 5.51 -25.40
CA ALA A 3 2.39 5.61 -25.36
C ALA A 3 2.95 5.78 -26.77
N MET A 4 3.97 6.57 -26.92
CA MET A 4 4.72 6.69 -28.18
C MET A 4 5.74 5.56 -28.29
N ASN A 5 6.13 5.21 -29.52
CA ASN A 5 7.13 4.17 -29.77
C ASN A 5 8.43 4.48 -28.99
N ARG A 6 8.95 3.49 -28.24
CA ARG A 6 10.16 3.57 -27.42
C ARG A 6 10.09 4.58 -26.27
N GLN A 7 8.90 5.01 -25.85
CA GLN A 7 8.73 5.91 -24.73
C GLN A 7 7.91 5.24 -23.62
N TRP A 8 8.28 5.50 -22.36
CA TRP A 8 7.52 5.06 -21.23
C TRP A 8 6.27 5.92 -21.04
N ALA A 9 5.13 5.27 -20.95
CA ALA A 9 3.93 5.88 -20.42
C ALA A 9 3.59 5.22 -19.08
N ARG A 10 3.22 6.05 -18.12
CA ARG A 10 2.91 5.61 -16.75
C ARG A 10 1.55 6.13 -16.34
N LYS A 11 0.80 5.28 -15.65
CA LYS A 11 -0.43 5.65 -14.95
C LYS A 11 -0.33 5.15 -13.52
N ALA A 12 -0.53 6.04 -12.57
CA ALA A 12 -0.51 5.70 -11.16
C ALA A 12 -1.76 6.24 -10.46
N ARG A 13 -2.26 5.48 -9.50
CA ARG A 13 -3.26 5.92 -8.53
C ARG A 13 -2.67 5.62 -7.15
N LEU A 14 -2.20 6.66 -6.49
CA LEU A 14 -1.50 6.54 -5.22
C LEU A 14 -2.36 7.15 -4.10
N ASN A 15 -2.28 6.53 -2.94
CA ASN A 15 -2.86 6.99 -1.69
C ASN A 15 -1.74 7.17 -0.67
N SER A 16 -1.73 8.31 0.01
CA SER A 16 -0.73 8.61 1.03
C SER A 16 -1.43 8.68 2.39
N THR A 17 -0.94 7.89 3.33
CA THR A 17 -1.45 7.83 4.70
C THR A 17 -0.36 8.30 5.65
N GLY A 18 -0.66 9.36 6.43
CA GLY A 18 0.23 9.84 7.48
C GLY A 18 0.16 8.93 8.71
N TYR A 19 1.29 8.72 9.35
CA TYR A 19 1.37 7.97 10.59
C TYR A 19 2.40 8.60 11.53
N LEU A 20 2.29 8.27 12.82
CA LEU A 20 3.20 8.76 13.87
C LEU A 20 4.47 7.90 13.87
N SER A 21 5.56 8.44 13.33
CA SER A 21 6.83 7.71 13.19
C SER A 21 7.69 7.74 14.44
N GLU A 22 7.65 8.84 15.18
CA GLU A 22 8.45 9.01 16.38
C GLU A 22 7.75 9.92 17.39
N THR A 23 7.91 9.61 18.68
CA THR A 23 7.60 10.52 19.77
C THR A 23 8.89 10.83 20.54
N ARG A 24 9.27 12.09 20.64
CA ARG A 24 10.42 12.50 21.41
C ARG A 24 9.99 12.87 22.83
N PRO A 25 10.66 12.32 23.86
CA PRO A 25 10.36 12.72 25.22
C PRO A 25 10.60 14.21 25.39
N ALA A 26 9.71 14.85 26.12
CA ALA A 26 9.84 16.25 26.45
C ALA A 26 11.12 16.49 27.26
N THR A 27 12.08 17.18 26.71
CA THR A 27 13.25 17.68 27.45
C THR A 27 12.84 18.89 28.27
N GLY A 28 12.39 18.65 29.52
CA GLY A 28 12.04 19.72 30.45
C GLY A 28 13.30 20.40 30.96
N GLY A 29 13.43 21.69 30.72
CA GLY A 29 14.41 22.51 31.40
C GLY A 29 14.11 22.61 32.90
N VAL A 30 15.13 22.53 33.73
CA VAL A 30 15.11 22.40 35.18
C VAL A 30 14.67 23.67 35.91
N LEU A 31 14.02 24.61 35.31
CA LEU A 31 13.56 25.84 35.99
C LEU A 31 12.20 26.31 35.50
N GLY A 32 11.17 26.05 36.32
CA GLY A 32 9.89 26.73 36.24
C GLY A 32 8.79 26.06 35.43
N GLY A 33 8.03 25.15 36.05
CA GLY A 33 6.58 24.99 35.90
C GLY A 33 5.93 24.80 34.52
N ALA A 34 6.65 24.73 33.44
CA ALA A 34 6.08 24.47 32.12
C ALA A 34 6.07 22.95 31.85
N SER A 35 4.89 22.38 31.70
CA SER A 35 4.74 21.00 31.21
C SER A 35 5.42 20.90 29.85
N ALA A 36 6.51 20.17 29.79
CA ALA A 36 7.17 19.92 28.53
C ALA A 36 6.26 19.09 27.64
N ILE A 37 5.99 19.59 26.45
CA ILE A 37 5.16 18.88 25.45
C ILE A 37 6.06 17.93 24.68
N PRO A 38 5.73 16.64 24.59
CA PRO A 38 6.50 15.70 23.78
C PRO A 38 6.46 16.11 22.30
N GLY A 39 7.60 16.03 21.64
CA GLY A 39 7.68 16.23 20.20
C GLY A 39 7.05 15.04 19.48
N LEU A 40 6.20 15.33 18.49
CA LEU A 40 5.60 14.33 17.61
C LEU A 40 6.23 14.48 16.22
N GLU A 41 6.69 13.37 15.66
CA GLU A 41 7.17 13.31 14.29
C GLU A 41 6.25 12.40 13.49
N THR A 42 5.80 12.91 12.34
CA THR A 42 4.91 12.16 11.44
C THR A 42 5.62 11.87 10.15
N ASP A 43 5.38 10.70 9.61
CA ASP A 43 5.83 10.29 8.28
C ASP A 43 4.64 9.83 7.43
N THR A 44 4.87 9.54 6.16
CA THR A 44 3.84 9.12 5.23
C THR A 44 4.23 7.83 4.52
N VAL A 45 3.29 6.88 4.51
CA VAL A 45 3.37 5.69 3.67
C VAL A 45 2.50 5.91 2.43
N THR A 46 3.07 5.64 1.26
CA THR A 46 2.36 5.76 -0.01
C THR A 46 2.14 4.39 -0.61
N THR A 47 0.88 4.08 -0.89
CA THR A 47 0.44 2.81 -1.48
C THR A 47 -0.44 3.07 -2.69
N GLY A 48 -0.72 2.04 -3.49
CA GLY A 48 -1.63 2.14 -4.63
C GLY A 48 -1.16 1.36 -5.84
N ASP A 49 -1.79 1.65 -6.98
CA ASP A 49 -1.62 0.92 -8.22
C ASP A 49 -0.82 1.75 -9.22
N GLN A 50 0.21 1.16 -9.80
CA GLN A 50 1.03 1.78 -10.82
C GLN A 50 1.19 0.84 -12.01
N PHE A 51 0.91 1.36 -13.19
CA PHE A 51 1.10 0.70 -14.47
C PHE A 51 2.06 1.50 -15.32
N SER A 52 3.02 0.83 -15.90
CA SER A 52 3.97 1.42 -16.85
C SER A 52 4.05 0.57 -18.10
N VAL A 53 4.12 1.19 -19.26
CA VAL A 53 4.24 0.50 -20.54
C VAL A 53 5.19 1.25 -21.46
N MET A 54 6.02 0.51 -22.19
CA MET A 54 6.88 1.01 -23.25
C MET A 54 6.65 0.13 -24.48
N PRO A 55 6.01 0.67 -25.53
CA PRO A 55 5.86 -0.03 -26.79
C PRO A 55 7.14 0.06 -27.61
N TYR A 56 7.41 -0.97 -28.36
CA TYR A 56 8.50 -1.08 -29.31
C TYR A 56 7.97 -1.70 -30.60
N VAL A 57 7.78 -0.90 -31.62
CA VAL A 57 7.35 -1.37 -32.93
C VAL A 57 8.55 -1.99 -33.62
N LEU A 58 8.50 -3.30 -33.85
CA LEU A 58 9.56 -4.06 -34.52
C LEU A 58 9.42 -3.97 -36.04
N ASP A 59 8.20 -4.16 -36.52
CA ASP A 59 7.80 -4.05 -37.91
C ASP A 59 6.30 -3.69 -37.98
N ASN A 60 5.75 -3.62 -39.19
CA ASN A 60 4.33 -3.25 -39.38
C ASN A 60 3.34 -4.29 -38.79
N ASN A 61 3.81 -5.43 -38.35
CA ASN A 61 2.94 -6.52 -37.89
C ASN A 61 3.26 -7.01 -36.47
N THR A 62 4.23 -6.41 -35.78
CA THR A 62 4.62 -6.84 -34.44
C THR A 62 4.97 -5.65 -33.55
N VAL A 63 4.29 -5.58 -32.42
CA VAL A 63 4.56 -4.60 -31.36
C VAL A 63 5.01 -5.34 -30.11
N MET A 64 6.23 -5.12 -29.68
CA MET A 64 6.72 -5.59 -28.40
C MET A 64 6.35 -4.57 -27.32
N LEU A 65 5.77 -5.02 -26.24
CA LEU A 65 5.42 -4.21 -25.08
C LEU A 65 6.26 -4.66 -23.88
N LYS A 66 6.99 -3.73 -23.30
CA LYS A 66 7.55 -3.89 -21.95
C LYS A 66 6.60 -3.24 -20.97
N MET A 67 6.15 -3.99 -19.98
CA MET A 67 5.15 -3.55 -19.01
C MET A 67 5.65 -3.80 -17.60
N GLY A 68 5.38 -2.85 -16.72
CA GLY A 68 5.56 -2.98 -15.28
C GLY A 68 4.24 -2.73 -14.57
N ILE A 69 3.89 -3.61 -13.66
CA ILE A 69 2.71 -3.52 -12.81
C ILE A 69 3.21 -3.53 -11.37
N SER A 70 2.80 -2.54 -10.59
CA SER A 70 3.07 -2.50 -9.15
C SER A 70 1.76 -2.18 -8.43
N LEU A 71 1.35 -3.10 -7.57
CA LEU A 71 0.17 -2.99 -6.73
C LEU A 71 0.64 -3.02 -5.29
N SER A 72 0.31 -2.00 -4.51
CA SER A 72 0.65 -1.95 -3.09
C SER A 72 -0.54 -1.50 -2.25
N ASP A 73 -0.62 -2.03 -1.04
CA ASP A 73 -1.69 -1.73 -0.11
C ASP A 73 -1.18 -1.59 1.31
N LEU A 74 -1.83 -0.73 2.08
CA LEU A 74 -1.64 -0.61 3.51
C LEU A 74 -2.62 -1.54 4.19
N LEU A 75 -2.10 -2.57 4.86
CA LEU A 75 -2.92 -3.55 5.57
C LEU A 75 -3.36 -3.01 6.92
N ASP A 76 -2.42 -2.41 7.66
CA ASP A 76 -2.67 -1.93 9.02
C ASP A 76 -1.61 -0.92 9.45
N LEU A 77 -1.93 -0.16 10.50
CA LEU A 77 -1.00 0.68 11.26
C LEU A 77 -0.89 0.10 12.67
N PHE A 78 0.17 -0.66 12.92
CA PHE A 78 0.41 -1.21 14.26
C PHE A 78 0.85 -0.11 15.21
N GLU A 79 0.13 0.03 16.31
CA GLU A 79 0.52 0.94 17.39
C GLU A 79 1.40 0.20 18.40
N VAL A 80 2.61 0.71 18.60
CA VAL A 80 3.54 0.26 19.62
C VAL A 80 3.60 1.31 20.71
N THR A 81 3.30 0.91 21.92
CA THR A 81 3.32 1.78 23.08
C THR A 81 4.48 1.37 23.99
N THR A 82 5.30 2.33 24.41
CA THR A 82 6.41 2.10 25.35
C THR A 82 6.42 3.15 26.45
N GLY A 83 6.89 2.77 27.65
CA GLY A 83 6.89 3.65 28.84
C GLY A 83 5.60 3.56 29.65
N GLU A 84 5.58 4.22 30.79
CA GLU A 84 4.44 4.29 31.69
C GLU A 84 4.17 5.74 32.16
N GLY A 85 2.91 6.07 32.44
CA GLY A 85 2.50 7.36 32.93
C GLY A 85 2.92 8.52 32.01
N PRO A 86 3.62 9.53 32.53
CA PRO A 86 4.03 10.71 31.75
C PRO A 86 5.09 10.42 30.68
N THR A 87 5.73 9.25 30.71
CA THR A 87 6.74 8.83 29.73
C THR A 87 6.17 7.92 28.65
N LEU A 88 4.86 7.78 28.61
CA LEU A 88 4.18 6.96 27.59
C LEU A 88 4.46 7.52 26.20
N GLN A 89 5.04 6.69 25.37
CA GLN A 89 5.30 6.99 23.96
C GLN A 89 4.52 6.03 23.08
N ARG A 90 3.96 6.57 22.00
CA ARG A 90 3.22 5.80 20.98
C ARG A 90 3.90 6.00 19.64
N VAL A 91 4.11 4.92 18.93
CA VAL A 91 4.67 4.90 17.59
C VAL A 91 3.82 3.99 16.72
N GLN A 92 3.56 4.41 15.50
CA GLN A 92 2.83 3.60 14.54
C GLN A 92 3.81 3.03 13.52
N THR A 93 3.63 1.76 13.18
CA THR A 93 4.41 1.07 12.15
C THR A 93 3.48 0.61 11.05
N PRO A 94 3.64 1.09 9.80
CA PRO A 94 2.81 0.65 8.70
C PRO A 94 3.15 -0.78 8.27
N ASN A 95 2.13 -1.61 8.16
CA ASN A 95 2.22 -2.93 7.55
C ASN A 95 1.69 -2.85 6.12
N THR A 96 2.57 -3.05 5.15
CA THR A 96 2.23 -2.94 3.73
C THR A 96 2.46 -4.25 3.00
N THR A 97 1.67 -4.50 1.98
CA THR A 97 1.90 -5.56 1.01
C THR A 97 2.13 -4.95 -0.37
N ALA A 98 2.99 -5.58 -1.17
CA ALA A 98 3.24 -5.13 -2.54
C ALA A 98 3.45 -6.32 -3.47
N ILE A 99 2.93 -6.19 -4.69
CA ILE A 99 3.15 -7.10 -5.80
C ILE A 99 3.77 -6.27 -6.92
N THR A 100 4.90 -6.72 -7.44
CA THR A 100 5.57 -6.04 -8.55
C THR A 100 5.94 -7.07 -9.60
N ASP A 101 5.39 -6.90 -10.79
CA ASP A 101 5.61 -7.79 -11.92
C ASP A 101 6.07 -7.02 -13.15
N GLN A 102 6.90 -7.67 -13.97
CA GLN A 102 7.38 -7.13 -15.22
C GLN A 102 7.17 -8.14 -16.35
N TYR A 103 6.61 -7.69 -17.43
CA TYR A 103 6.31 -8.50 -18.60
C TYR A 103 6.95 -7.91 -19.87
N THR A 104 7.43 -8.79 -20.73
CA THR A 104 7.79 -8.43 -22.09
C THR A 104 6.99 -9.35 -23.01
N ILE A 105 6.14 -8.76 -23.82
CA ILE A 105 5.20 -9.49 -24.70
C ILE A 105 5.27 -8.94 -26.12
N ALA A 106 5.03 -9.78 -27.09
CA ALA A 106 4.88 -9.40 -28.48
C ALA A 106 3.43 -9.63 -28.92
N LEU A 107 2.81 -8.61 -29.50
CA LEU A 107 1.43 -8.62 -29.96
C LEU A 107 1.37 -8.15 -31.42
N LYS A 108 0.46 -8.72 -32.19
CA LYS A 108 0.06 -8.12 -33.46
C LYS A 108 -0.88 -6.94 -33.23
N PRO A 109 -0.88 -5.93 -34.10
CA PRO A 109 -1.83 -4.84 -34.02
C PRO A 109 -3.27 -5.36 -33.99
N GLY A 110 -4.03 -4.95 -32.98
CA GLY A 110 -5.41 -5.38 -32.76
C GLY A 110 -5.59 -6.62 -31.86
N GLU A 111 -4.55 -7.40 -31.62
CA GLU A 111 -4.63 -8.52 -30.67
C GLU A 111 -4.81 -8.01 -29.23
N VAL A 112 -5.53 -8.79 -28.44
CA VAL A 112 -5.76 -8.56 -27.01
C VAL A 112 -5.10 -9.65 -26.21
N MET A 113 -4.31 -9.25 -25.22
CA MET A 113 -3.73 -10.17 -24.25
C MET A 113 -4.33 -9.90 -22.87
N ALA A 114 -4.60 -10.96 -22.13
CA ALA A 114 -5.01 -10.90 -20.74
C ALA A 114 -3.86 -11.34 -19.82
N ILE A 115 -3.51 -10.51 -18.86
CA ILE A 115 -2.57 -10.83 -17.78
C ILE A 115 -3.39 -11.19 -16.56
N THR A 116 -3.18 -12.40 -16.04
CA THR A 116 -3.89 -12.94 -14.87
C THR A 116 -2.88 -13.35 -13.80
N GLY A 117 -3.39 -13.72 -12.63
CA GLY A 117 -2.54 -14.17 -11.51
C GLY A 117 -2.14 -13.07 -10.53
N LEU A 118 -2.54 -11.84 -10.79
CA LEU A 118 -2.39 -10.75 -9.82
C LEU A 118 -3.50 -10.88 -8.78
N SER A 119 -3.19 -11.41 -7.61
CA SER A 119 -4.17 -11.57 -6.53
C SER A 119 -3.66 -10.90 -5.26
N ARG A 120 -4.56 -10.19 -4.60
CA ARG A 120 -4.34 -9.57 -3.29
C ARG A 120 -5.31 -10.20 -2.28
N GLU A 121 -4.79 -10.57 -1.13
CA GLU A 121 -5.61 -11.08 -0.03
C GLU A 121 -5.43 -10.17 1.17
N THR A 122 -6.54 -9.65 1.68
CA THR A 122 -6.59 -8.84 2.90
C THR A 122 -7.41 -9.58 3.93
N SER A 123 -6.83 -9.82 5.09
CA SER A 123 -7.52 -10.40 6.24
C SER A 123 -7.70 -9.33 7.31
N THR A 124 -8.93 -9.11 7.74
CA THR A 124 -9.25 -8.20 8.82
C THR A 124 -9.71 -9.02 10.03
N PHE A 125 -9.08 -8.80 11.15
CA PHE A 125 -9.43 -9.39 12.42
C PHE A 125 -9.90 -8.29 13.36
N ASP A 126 -11.17 -8.31 13.75
CA ASP A 126 -11.77 -7.38 14.72
C ASP A 126 -12.25 -8.18 15.91
N GLU A 127 -11.66 -7.92 17.07
CA GLU A 127 -12.05 -8.53 18.33
C GLU A 127 -12.46 -7.42 19.30
N ARG A 128 -13.70 -7.46 19.73
CA ARG A 128 -14.25 -6.54 20.72
C ARG A 128 -14.55 -7.30 22.01
N ARG A 129 -14.03 -6.77 23.11
CA ARG A 129 -14.28 -7.29 24.46
C ARG A 129 -14.86 -6.18 25.33
N LEU A 130 -15.64 -6.54 26.33
CA LEU A 130 -16.18 -5.57 27.32
C LEU A 130 -15.06 -4.92 28.14
N THR A 131 -14.01 -5.67 28.48
CA THR A 131 -12.77 -5.21 29.09
C THR A 131 -11.63 -6.06 28.57
N GLU A 132 -10.36 -5.58 28.67
CA GLU A 132 -9.17 -6.32 28.20
C GLU A 132 -9.05 -7.74 28.77
N GLN A 133 -9.56 -7.96 30.00
CA GLN A 133 -9.49 -9.24 30.73
C GLN A 133 -10.78 -10.06 30.67
N ALA A 134 -11.86 -9.53 30.07
CA ALA A 134 -13.14 -10.24 30.04
C ALA A 134 -13.09 -11.40 29.04
N PRO A 135 -13.57 -12.60 29.43
CA PRO A 135 -13.72 -13.71 28.50
C PRO A 135 -14.77 -13.37 27.44
N LEU A 136 -14.56 -13.83 26.21
CA LEU A 136 -15.47 -13.61 25.05
C LEU A 136 -16.93 -14.01 25.35
N LEU A 137 -17.14 -15.00 26.20
CA LEU A 137 -18.46 -15.46 26.67
C LEU A 137 -19.21 -14.44 27.51
N ALA A 138 -18.54 -13.40 28.02
CA ALA A 138 -19.16 -12.36 28.85
C ALA A 138 -19.68 -11.17 28.02
N GLY A 139 -19.73 -11.28 26.68
CA GLY A 139 -20.31 -10.25 25.82
C GLY A 139 -19.31 -9.60 24.86
N GLY A 140 -18.38 -10.37 24.32
CA GLY A 140 -17.48 -9.94 23.25
C GLY A 140 -17.97 -10.37 21.86
N SER A 141 -17.45 -9.75 20.82
CA SER A 141 -17.60 -10.22 19.43
C SER A 141 -16.25 -10.39 18.78
N ARG A 142 -16.16 -11.42 17.95
CA ARG A 142 -14.99 -11.70 17.12
C ARG A 142 -15.44 -11.77 15.67
N ASN A 143 -14.87 -10.91 14.83
CA ASN A 143 -15.15 -10.89 13.41
C ASN A 143 -13.86 -11.13 12.63
N LEU A 144 -13.89 -12.12 11.75
CA LEU A 144 -12.80 -12.42 10.84
C LEU A 144 -13.30 -12.16 9.41
N GLY A 145 -12.81 -11.10 8.80
CA GLY A 145 -13.06 -10.79 7.39
C GLY A 145 -11.87 -11.21 6.54
N LYS A 146 -12.14 -11.91 5.43
CA LYS A 146 -11.13 -12.25 4.44
C LYS A 146 -11.61 -11.79 3.07
N LEU A 147 -10.88 -10.85 2.50
CA LEU A 147 -11.15 -10.32 1.16
C LEU A 147 -10.03 -10.75 0.23
N ARG A 148 -10.40 -11.38 -0.88
CA ARG A 148 -9.47 -11.71 -1.95
C ARG A 148 -9.87 -10.98 -3.21
N GLU A 149 -8.99 -10.14 -3.72
CA GLU A 149 -9.17 -9.42 -4.96
C GLU A 149 -8.26 -10.03 -6.04
N ASN A 150 -8.85 -10.30 -7.19
CA ASN A 150 -8.11 -10.76 -8.36
C ASN A 150 -8.16 -9.69 -9.44
N PHE A 151 -6.99 -9.31 -9.94
CA PHE A 151 -6.86 -8.33 -11.00
C PHE A 151 -6.59 -9.03 -12.33
N ILE A 152 -7.29 -8.58 -13.36
CA ILE A 152 -7.06 -9.00 -14.74
C ILE A 152 -6.77 -7.75 -15.55
N VAL A 153 -5.61 -7.73 -16.20
CA VAL A 153 -5.20 -6.61 -17.05
C VAL A 153 -5.31 -7.01 -18.50
N PHE A 154 -6.17 -6.31 -19.25
CA PHE A 154 -6.29 -6.48 -20.70
C PHE A 154 -5.43 -5.45 -21.42
N VAL A 155 -4.62 -5.91 -22.33
CA VAL A 155 -3.72 -5.08 -23.14
C VAL A 155 -4.01 -5.29 -24.60
N ARG A 156 -4.21 -4.19 -25.32
CA ARG A 156 -4.38 -4.18 -26.77
C ARG A 156 -3.42 -3.17 -27.38
N ALA A 157 -2.66 -3.61 -28.38
CA ALA A 157 -1.84 -2.72 -29.17
C ALA A 157 -2.61 -2.25 -30.40
N ILE A 158 -2.65 -0.93 -30.61
CA ILE A 158 -3.20 -0.29 -31.81
C ILE A 158 -2.08 0.62 -32.34
N VAL A 159 -1.68 0.39 -33.56
CA VAL A 159 -0.71 1.25 -34.27
C VAL A 159 -1.54 2.24 -35.08
N LEU A 160 -1.29 3.52 -34.86
CA LEU A 160 -1.93 4.65 -35.55
C LEU A 160 -1.04 5.16 -36.66
#